data_70a01f502ba87c3a98400a996b63ae79
#
_entry.id   70a01f502ba87c3a98400a996b63ae79
#
_cell.length_a   1.000
_cell.length_b   1.000
_cell.length_c   1.000
_cell.angle_alpha   90.00
_cell.angle_beta   90.00
_cell.angle_gamma   90.00
#
_symmetry.space_group_name_H-M   'P 1'
#
loop_
_entity.id
_entity.type
_entity.pdbx_description
1 polymer ?
#
loop_
_entity_poly.entity_id
_entity_poly.type
_entity_poly.pdbx_seq_one_letter_code
_entity_poly.pdbx_strand_id
1 'polypeptide(L)'
;MNTKKTLALILSAVLGASALAGCSGSEKSSTGEKTYKVGVTQISDHPSLDNCRNGFIKGLKEEGYIEGENLDIDFQSAQDVPANASQIAQNFASTGKDLVCGIATPSAQALYTACYEKNIPVIFNAVSDPVAAKLAVSETEAMDGITGISDALPVEDQLKLIRAVLPEAKKIGILYTTSEANSVSTLETYKKLAPQYGFEIVESGVGQKSEIPQAADIILSKVDCVSNMTDNAVVASLSVLLEKANAAKIPVFGSEEEQVTNGCIASAGLDYFNLGIQAGKMAARVLGGEKVSDIPYETLKESKLTVNSGVAAQLGITLPEEIVSKADDVHE
;
A
#
# COMPACT_ATOMS: atom_id res chain seq x y z
N MET A 1 6.40 87.22 45.55
CA MET A 1 5.63 86.01 45.70
C MET A 1 5.99 85.06 44.53
N ASN A 2 6.82 84.08 44.82
CA ASN A 2 7.23 82.90 44.12
C ASN A 2 7.66 82.90 42.64
N THR A 3 8.93 83.25 42.47
CA THR A 3 9.72 83.07 41.24
C THR A 3 10.46 81.72 41.19
N LYS A 4 9.88 80.68 41.76
CA LYS A 4 10.51 79.37 41.84
C LYS A 4 9.82 78.24 41.06
N LYS A 5 8.86 78.53 40.18
CA LYS A 5 8.12 77.51 39.42
C LYS A 5 8.35 77.56 37.91
N THR A 6 9.17 78.43 37.38
CA THR A 6 9.34 78.60 35.91
C THR A 6 10.70 78.09 35.37
N LEU A 7 11.53 77.43 36.20
CA LEU A 7 12.85 76.97 35.77
C LEU A 7 12.96 75.42 35.69
N ALA A 8 11.85 74.72 35.93
CA ALA A 8 11.85 73.24 35.90
C ALA A 8 11.24 72.66 34.61
N LEU A 9 10.84 73.47 33.64
CA LEU A 9 10.13 73.02 32.43
C LEU A 9 11.01 73.11 31.14
N ILE A 10 12.21 73.56 31.20
CA ILE A 10 13.09 73.70 30.01
C ILE A 10 14.27 72.70 29.98
N LEU A 11 14.45 71.90 31.04
CA LEU A 11 15.56 70.92 31.09
C LEU A 11 15.15 69.49 30.78
N SER A 12 13.85 69.22 30.44
CA SER A 12 13.33 67.88 30.11
C SER A 12 13.09 67.63 28.60
N ALA A 13 13.47 68.60 27.75
CA ALA A 13 13.22 68.55 26.32
C ALA A 13 14.40 68.14 25.42
N VAL A 14 15.61 67.90 26.02
CA VAL A 14 16.85 67.61 25.26
C VAL A 14 17.41 66.21 25.47
N LEU A 15 16.81 65.39 26.33
CA LEU A 15 17.25 63.99 26.54
C LEU A 15 16.34 62.95 25.90
N GLY A 16 15.38 63.31 25.01
CA GLY A 16 14.41 62.40 24.36
C GLY A 16 14.74 62.06 22.91
N ALA A 17 15.86 62.50 22.32
CA ALA A 17 16.11 62.38 20.88
C ALA A 17 17.25 61.40 20.47
N SER A 18 17.76 60.54 21.35
CA SER A 18 18.91 59.66 21.04
C SER A 18 18.71 58.19 21.31
N ALA A 19 17.47 57.67 21.37
CA ALA A 19 17.22 56.27 21.62
C ALA A 19 16.26 55.63 20.56
N LEU A 20 16.30 56.08 19.29
CA LEU A 20 15.53 55.54 18.20
C LEU A 20 16.40 55.15 16.98
N ALA A 21 17.63 54.70 17.24
CA ALA A 21 18.47 54.11 16.19
C ALA A 21 19.11 52.83 16.73
N GLY A 22 18.40 51.72 16.60
CA GLY A 22 19.01 50.43 16.92
C GLY A 22 17.97 49.39 17.38
N CYS A 23 17.25 48.83 16.45
CA CYS A 23 16.78 47.45 16.40
C CYS A 23 15.79 47.31 15.23
N SER A 24 16.30 47.44 14.00
CA SER A 24 15.70 46.79 12.87
C SER A 24 16.12 45.34 12.96
N GLY A 25 15.72 44.69 14.03
CA GLY A 25 15.60 43.24 14.08
C GLY A 25 14.48 42.88 13.10
N SER A 26 14.88 42.38 11.95
CA SER A 26 13.98 41.66 11.08
C SER A 26 13.36 40.58 11.94
N GLU A 27 12.20 40.81 12.55
CA GLU A 27 11.29 39.72 12.92
C GLU A 27 11.02 39.00 11.61
N LYS A 28 11.77 37.90 11.37
CA LYS A 28 11.29 36.86 10.54
C LYS A 28 9.93 36.48 11.14
N SER A 29 8.87 37.02 10.57
CA SER A 29 7.53 36.46 10.70
C SER A 29 7.72 34.98 10.35
N SER A 30 7.84 34.13 11.35
CA SER A 30 7.61 32.72 11.21
C SER A 30 6.09 32.62 10.91
N THR A 31 5.75 32.77 9.65
CA THR A 31 4.54 32.12 9.15
C THR A 31 4.79 30.66 9.45
N GLY A 32 4.26 30.19 10.58
CA GLY A 32 4.32 28.78 10.94
C GLY A 32 3.73 28.03 9.74
N GLU A 33 4.61 27.41 8.94
CA GLU A 33 4.17 26.54 7.87
C GLU A 33 3.28 25.49 8.50
N LYS A 34 2.11 25.28 7.91
CA LYS A 34 1.15 24.29 8.39
C LYS A 34 1.83 22.93 8.40
N THR A 35 1.89 22.27 9.55
CA THR A 35 2.29 20.86 9.62
C THR A 35 1.05 20.00 9.38
N TYR A 36 1.08 19.19 8.33
CA TYR A 36 0.02 18.27 7.97
C TYR A 36 0.14 16.98 8.78
N LYS A 37 -0.97 16.48 9.30
CA LYS A 37 -1.05 15.23 10.07
C LYS A 37 -1.64 14.13 9.20
N VAL A 38 -0.84 13.14 8.86
CA VAL A 38 -1.26 12.00 8.02
C VAL A 38 -1.24 10.72 8.84
N GLY A 39 -2.38 10.03 8.90
CA GLY A 39 -2.47 8.69 9.47
C GLY A 39 -2.22 7.64 8.40
N VAL A 40 -1.34 6.68 8.65
CA VAL A 40 -1.06 5.56 7.74
C VAL A 40 -1.30 4.26 8.48
N THR A 41 -2.10 3.36 7.91
CA THR A 41 -2.29 2.02 8.48
C THR A 41 -2.20 0.94 7.42
N GLN A 42 -1.61 -0.20 7.78
CA GLN A 42 -1.58 -1.41 6.97
C GLN A 42 -2.21 -2.58 7.74
N ILE A 43 -2.85 -3.51 7.02
CA ILE A 43 -3.53 -4.64 7.65
C ILE A 43 -2.54 -5.67 8.21
N SER A 44 -1.41 -5.86 7.54
CA SER A 44 -0.44 -6.92 7.81
C SER A 44 0.98 -6.40 7.72
N ASP A 45 1.90 -7.05 8.41
CA ASP A 45 3.33 -6.77 8.33
C ASP A 45 4.01 -7.78 7.40
N HIS A 46 4.29 -7.38 6.17
CA HIS A 46 5.08 -8.13 5.20
C HIS A 46 5.74 -7.19 4.19
N PRO A 47 6.83 -7.61 3.52
CA PRO A 47 7.67 -6.74 2.70
C PRO A 47 6.93 -5.90 1.66
N SER A 48 5.92 -6.46 0.98
CA SER A 48 5.18 -5.76 -0.06
C SER A 48 4.40 -4.56 0.48
N LEU A 49 3.67 -4.73 1.61
CA LEU A 49 2.97 -3.61 2.23
C LEU A 49 3.93 -2.60 2.86
N ASP A 50 5.08 -3.05 3.36
CA ASP A 50 6.14 -2.14 3.83
C ASP A 50 6.71 -1.32 2.67
N ASN A 51 6.87 -1.91 1.47
CA ASN A 51 7.27 -1.20 0.26
C ASN A 51 6.20 -0.19 -0.19
N CYS A 52 4.90 -0.54 -0.13
CA CYS A 52 3.82 0.42 -0.34
C CYS A 52 3.92 1.62 0.60
N ARG A 53 4.12 1.38 1.89
CA ARG A 53 4.27 2.45 2.88
C ARG A 53 5.49 3.32 2.59
N ASN A 54 6.64 2.71 2.34
CA ASN A 54 7.89 3.43 2.07
C ASN A 54 7.77 4.25 0.77
N GLY A 55 7.14 3.69 -0.25
CA GLY A 55 6.81 4.39 -1.48
C GLY A 55 5.88 5.58 -1.25
N PHE A 56 4.83 5.41 -0.44
CA PHE A 56 3.88 6.47 -0.09
C PHE A 56 4.58 7.66 0.57
N ILE A 57 5.44 7.40 1.55
CA ILE A 57 6.24 8.44 2.22
C ILE A 57 7.18 9.12 1.22
N LYS A 58 7.80 8.34 0.33
CA LYS A 58 8.66 8.89 -0.73
C LYS A 58 7.87 9.76 -1.70
N GLY A 59 6.69 9.33 -2.13
CA GLY A 59 5.82 10.10 -3.02
C GLY A 59 5.40 11.44 -2.42
N LEU A 60 5.01 11.46 -1.14
CA LEU A 60 4.75 12.69 -0.40
C LEU A 60 5.98 13.61 -0.37
N LYS A 61 7.16 13.04 -0.10
CA LYS A 61 8.43 13.80 -0.04
C LYS A 61 8.80 14.42 -1.39
N GLU A 62 8.59 13.71 -2.49
CA GLU A 62 8.84 14.21 -3.85
C GLU A 62 7.98 15.44 -4.19
N GLU A 63 6.79 15.53 -3.59
CA GLU A 63 5.84 16.64 -3.73
C GLU A 63 6.01 17.73 -2.64
N GLY A 64 7.07 17.66 -1.84
CA GLY A 64 7.43 18.69 -0.85
C GLY A 64 6.82 18.51 0.53
N TYR A 65 6.17 17.37 0.83
CA TYR A 65 5.71 17.05 2.18
C TYR A 65 6.77 16.20 2.89
N ILE A 66 7.51 16.81 3.81
CA ILE A 66 8.71 16.22 4.43
C ILE A 66 8.43 15.95 5.91
N GLU A 67 8.56 14.68 6.30
CA GLU A 67 8.38 14.27 7.69
C GLU A 67 9.40 14.98 8.61
N GLY A 68 8.89 15.54 9.73
CA GLY A 68 9.66 16.32 10.68
C GLY A 68 9.84 17.80 10.31
N GLU A 69 9.42 18.24 9.10
CA GLU A 69 9.40 19.65 8.69
C GLU A 69 7.94 20.16 8.62
N ASN A 70 7.18 19.74 7.62
CA ASN A 70 5.79 20.16 7.38
C ASN A 70 4.82 18.98 7.36
N LEU A 71 5.27 17.77 7.68
CA LEU A 71 4.50 16.54 7.70
C LEU A 71 4.77 15.77 9.01
N ASP A 72 3.68 15.28 9.63
CA ASP A 72 3.68 14.39 10.79
C ASP A 72 2.94 13.10 10.41
N ILE A 73 3.64 11.97 10.39
CA ILE A 73 3.10 10.66 10.01
C ILE A 73 2.88 9.81 11.27
N ASP A 74 1.62 9.43 11.48
CA ASP A 74 1.23 8.45 12.50
C ASP A 74 0.99 7.10 11.82
N PHE A 75 1.94 6.17 11.94
CA PHE A 75 1.85 4.83 11.36
C PHE A 75 1.44 3.80 12.41
N GLN A 76 0.44 2.97 12.05
CA GLN A 76 -0.01 1.86 12.88
C GLN A 76 -0.31 0.63 12.02
N SER A 77 0.17 -0.55 12.43
CA SER A 77 -0.15 -1.85 11.82
C SER A 77 -1.29 -2.53 12.55
N ALA A 78 -2.23 -3.10 11.80
CA ALA A 78 -3.33 -3.89 12.35
C ALA A 78 -2.94 -5.35 12.67
N GLN A 79 -1.75 -5.81 12.25
CA GLN A 79 -1.18 -7.13 12.58
C GLN A 79 -2.11 -8.30 12.23
N ASP A 80 -2.70 -8.29 11.05
CA ASP A 80 -3.67 -9.28 10.53
C ASP A 80 -4.99 -9.38 11.34
N VAL A 81 -5.29 -8.39 12.18
CA VAL A 81 -6.49 -8.40 13.02
C VAL A 81 -7.47 -7.31 12.56
N PRO A 82 -8.60 -7.66 11.92
CA PRO A 82 -9.58 -6.67 11.43
C PRO A 82 -10.13 -5.74 12.52
N ALA A 83 -10.25 -6.23 13.76
CA ALA A 83 -10.66 -5.41 14.89
C ALA A 83 -9.65 -4.31 15.21
N ASN A 84 -8.34 -4.59 15.08
CA ASN A 84 -7.30 -3.58 15.26
C ASN A 84 -7.39 -2.52 14.14
N ALA A 85 -7.61 -2.92 12.88
CA ALA A 85 -7.79 -1.98 11.78
C ALA A 85 -8.95 -1.01 12.05
N SER A 86 -10.08 -1.52 12.56
CA SER A 86 -11.23 -0.70 12.95
C SER A 86 -10.90 0.25 14.10
N GLN A 87 -10.15 -0.20 15.10
CA GLN A 87 -9.74 0.64 16.25
C GLN A 87 -8.76 1.73 15.84
N ILE A 88 -7.77 1.41 15.00
CA ILE A 88 -6.82 2.38 14.42
C ILE A 88 -7.57 3.44 13.62
N ALA A 89 -8.51 3.03 12.77
CA ALA A 89 -9.32 3.93 11.97
C ALA A 89 -10.14 4.90 12.84
N GLN A 90 -10.79 4.42 13.91
CA GLN A 90 -11.50 5.26 14.88
C GLN A 90 -10.56 6.23 15.60
N ASN A 91 -9.35 5.79 15.95
CA ASN A 91 -8.33 6.66 16.55
C ASN A 91 -7.95 7.79 15.58
N PHE A 92 -7.65 7.48 14.32
CA PHE A 92 -7.32 8.49 13.33
C PHE A 92 -8.49 9.48 13.10
N ALA A 93 -9.72 8.97 13.01
CA ALA A 93 -10.92 9.80 12.86
C ALA A 93 -11.15 10.75 14.04
N SER A 94 -10.69 10.42 15.25
CA SER A 94 -10.85 11.23 16.46
C SER A 94 -9.70 12.19 16.74
N THR A 95 -8.50 11.95 16.17
CA THR A 95 -7.28 12.72 16.45
C THR A 95 -6.97 13.82 15.45
N GLY A 96 -7.92 14.14 14.55
CA GLY A 96 -7.84 15.31 13.67
C GLY A 96 -6.72 15.18 12.63
N LYS A 97 -6.69 14.07 11.90
CA LYS A 97 -5.80 13.91 10.74
C LYS A 97 -6.27 14.81 9.58
N ASP A 98 -5.33 15.36 8.81
CA ASP A 98 -5.64 16.09 7.58
C ASP A 98 -5.94 15.12 6.41
N LEU A 99 -5.37 13.91 6.46
CA LEU A 99 -5.55 12.83 5.49
C LEU A 99 -5.19 11.49 6.14
N VAL A 100 -5.82 10.41 5.68
CA VAL A 100 -5.43 9.05 6.09
C VAL A 100 -5.15 8.17 4.88
N CYS A 101 -4.18 7.25 5.02
CA CYS A 101 -3.84 6.26 4.00
C CYS A 101 -4.06 4.85 4.54
N GLY A 102 -4.87 4.06 3.83
CA GLY A 102 -5.12 2.64 4.12
C GLY A 102 -4.40 1.75 3.14
N ILE A 103 -3.41 1.00 3.61
CA ILE A 103 -2.66 0.05 2.81
C ILE A 103 -3.33 -1.32 2.92
N ALA A 104 -3.68 -1.89 1.78
CA ALA A 104 -4.53 -3.05 1.57
C ALA A 104 -6.03 -2.82 1.86
N THR A 105 -6.86 -3.66 1.22
CA THR A 105 -8.32 -3.52 1.23
C THR A 105 -8.96 -3.41 2.61
N PRO A 106 -8.62 -4.28 3.60
CA PRO A 106 -9.28 -4.19 4.91
C PRO A 106 -8.96 -2.89 5.67
N SER A 107 -7.73 -2.37 5.55
CA SER A 107 -7.34 -1.08 6.16
C SER A 107 -8.08 0.09 5.51
N ALA A 108 -8.17 0.10 4.19
CA ALA A 108 -8.88 1.14 3.45
C ALA A 108 -10.38 1.17 3.80
N GLN A 109 -11.02 0.00 3.88
CA GLN A 109 -12.43 -0.13 4.28
C GLN A 109 -12.68 0.36 5.70
N ALA A 110 -11.80 0.03 6.65
CA ALA A 110 -11.91 0.48 8.03
C ALA A 110 -11.77 2.01 8.12
N LEU A 111 -10.80 2.60 7.41
CA LEU A 111 -10.59 4.05 7.37
C LEU A 111 -11.77 4.76 6.73
N TYR A 112 -12.26 4.30 5.58
CA TYR A 112 -13.39 4.94 4.92
C TYR A 112 -14.62 4.96 5.82
N THR A 113 -14.92 3.83 6.47
CA THR A 113 -16.05 3.72 7.41
C THR A 113 -15.95 4.70 8.58
N ALA A 114 -14.75 4.90 9.15
CA ALA A 114 -14.56 5.75 10.32
C ALA A 114 -14.41 7.23 9.98
N CYS A 115 -13.84 7.56 8.82
CA CYS A 115 -13.41 8.91 8.46
C CYS A 115 -14.42 9.67 7.60
N TYR A 116 -15.31 8.97 6.87
CA TYR A 116 -16.25 9.59 5.92
C TYR A 116 -17.09 10.71 6.55
N GLU A 117 -17.80 10.43 7.64
CA GLU A 117 -18.64 11.44 8.34
C GLU A 117 -17.81 12.56 9.00
N LYS A 118 -16.51 12.37 9.14
CA LYS A 118 -15.57 13.38 9.68
C LYS A 118 -14.98 14.26 8.60
N ASN A 119 -15.30 14.01 7.33
CA ASN A 119 -14.72 14.68 6.17
C ASN A 119 -13.19 14.61 6.13
N ILE A 120 -12.60 13.51 6.63
CA ILE A 120 -11.18 13.25 6.52
C ILE A 120 -10.96 12.46 5.23
N PRO A 121 -10.20 12.99 4.26
CA PRO A 121 -9.94 12.31 2.99
C PRO A 121 -9.16 11.02 3.21
N VAL A 122 -9.57 9.98 2.48
CA VAL A 122 -8.95 8.66 2.52
C VAL A 122 -8.22 8.40 1.20
N ILE A 123 -6.97 8.01 1.27
CA ILE A 123 -6.23 7.43 0.14
C ILE A 123 -6.10 5.93 0.40
N PHE A 124 -6.64 5.10 -0.49
CA PHE A 124 -6.30 3.69 -0.47
C PHE A 124 -5.03 3.41 -1.29
N ASN A 125 -4.25 2.45 -0.84
CA ASN A 125 -3.03 2.01 -1.49
C ASN A 125 -3.03 0.48 -1.51
N ALA A 126 -2.78 -0.14 -2.66
CA ALA A 126 -2.86 -1.59 -2.82
C ALA A 126 -4.27 -2.17 -2.49
N VAL A 127 -5.28 -1.73 -3.23
CA VAL A 127 -6.63 -2.30 -3.22
C VAL A 127 -6.90 -2.95 -4.57
N SER A 128 -6.97 -4.28 -4.61
CA SER A 128 -7.01 -5.01 -5.89
C SER A 128 -8.28 -4.78 -6.69
N ASP A 129 -9.42 -4.65 -6.02
CA ASP A 129 -10.71 -4.34 -6.65
C ASP A 129 -11.46 -3.30 -5.83
N PRO A 130 -11.24 -1.99 -6.08
CA PRO A 130 -11.89 -0.92 -5.33
C PRO A 130 -13.42 -0.94 -5.44
N VAL A 131 -13.97 -1.41 -6.57
CA VAL A 131 -15.42 -1.49 -6.80
C VAL A 131 -16.04 -2.61 -5.98
N ALA A 132 -15.48 -3.84 -6.03
CA ALA A 132 -15.93 -4.95 -5.20
C ALA A 132 -15.75 -4.66 -3.70
N ALA A 133 -14.71 -3.93 -3.33
CA ALA A 133 -14.46 -3.47 -1.97
C ALA A 133 -15.39 -2.35 -1.50
N LYS A 134 -16.21 -1.77 -2.39
CA LYS A 134 -17.09 -0.61 -2.15
C LYS A 134 -16.31 0.66 -1.73
N LEU A 135 -15.15 0.85 -2.35
CA LEU A 135 -14.26 2.00 -2.18
C LEU A 135 -14.16 2.86 -3.45
N ALA A 136 -14.85 2.46 -4.51
CA ALA A 136 -15.02 3.22 -5.75
C ALA A 136 -16.39 2.92 -6.36
N VAL A 137 -16.90 3.85 -7.17
CA VAL A 137 -18.13 3.67 -7.95
C VAL A 137 -17.81 2.87 -9.22
N SER A 138 -16.78 3.29 -9.96
CA SER A 138 -16.26 2.62 -11.14
C SER A 138 -14.80 3.06 -11.38
N GLU A 139 -14.15 2.51 -12.41
CA GLU A 139 -12.78 2.91 -12.81
C GLU A 139 -12.66 4.38 -13.24
N THR A 140 -13.75 5.00 -13.65
CA THR A 140 -13.77 6.36 -14.22
C THR A 140 -14.54 7.35 -13.36
N GLU A 141 -15.24 6.88 -12.32
CA GLU A 141 -16.07 7.70 -11.43
C GLU A 141 -15.52 7.62 -10.00
N ALA A 142 -15.05 8.76 -9.50
CA ALA A 142 -14.56 8.88 -8.14
C ALA A 142 -15.69 8.70 -7.12
N MET A 143 -15.35 8.21 -5.94
CA MET A 143 -16.25 8.10 -4.79
C MET A 143 -15.99 9.25 -3.82
N ASP A 144 -17.05 9.76 -3.19
CA ASP A 144 -16.90 10.85 -2.22
C ASP A 144 -16.06 10.40 -1.02
N GLY A 145 -15.12 11.25 -0.62
CA GLY A 145 -14.27 11.04 0.55
C GLY A 145 -13.13 10.02 0.37
N ILE A 146 -13.03 9.31 -0.76
CA ILE A 146 -12.00 8.30 -0.97
C ILE A 146 -11.55 8.19 -2.44
N THR A 147 -10.24 8.04 -2.63
CA THR A 147 -9.60 7.65 -3.89
C THR A 147 -8.32 6.87 -3.58
N GLY A 148 -7.56 6.47 -4.58
CA GLY A 148 -6.29 5.76 -4.34
C GLY A 148 -5.72 5.03 -5.55
N ILE A 149 -4.85 4.06 -5.30
CA ILE A 149 -4.17 3.28 -6.32
C ILE A 149 -4.52 1.79 -6.16
N SER A 150 -5.01 1.20 -7.25
CA SER A 150 -5.32 -0.22 -7.32
C SER A 150 -4.09 -1.05 -7.70
N ASP A 151 -3.93 -2.19 -7.03
CA ASP A 151 -2.98 -3.24 -7.32
C ASP A 151 -3.63 -4.45 -8.03
N ALA A 152 -4.61 -4.19 -8.90
CA ALA A 152 -5.25 -5.24 -9.67
C ALA A 152 -4.21 -6.12 -10.39
N LEU A 153 -4.17 -7.41 -10.05
CA LEU A 153 -3.15 -8.32 -10.55
C LEU A 153 -3.32 -8.57 -12.05
N PRO A 154 -2.22 -8.65 -12.81
CA PRO A 154 -2.22 -9.04 -14.22
C PRO A 154 -2.40 -10.57 -14.37
N VAL A 155 -3.58 -11.08 -13.96
CA VAL A 155 -3.88 -12.52 -13.88
C VAL A 155 -3.62 -13.24 -15.20
N GLU A 156 -3.91 -12.59 -16.33
CA GLU A 156 -3.67 -13.16 -17.64
C GLU A 156 -2.18 -13.41 -17.90
N ASP A 157 -1.32 -12.45 -17.54
CA ASP A 157 0.13 -12.57 -17.71
C ASP A 157 0.70 -13.62 -16.75
N GLN A 158 0.17 -13.71 -15.54
CA GLN A 158 0.51 -14.76 -14.59
C GLN A 158 0.15 -16.15 -15.12
N LEU A 159 -1.02 -16.33 -15.73
CA LEU A 159 -1.42 -17.60 -16.34
C LEU A 159 -0.53 -17.98 -17.54
N LYS A 160 -0.13 -17.00 -18.37
CA LYS A 160 0.84 -17.19 -19.47
C LYS A 160 2.19 -17.63 -18.93
N LEU A 161 2.67 -16.98 -17.86
CA LEU A 161 3.94 -17.34 -17.19
C LEU A 161 3.90 -18.77 -16.67
N ILE A 162 2.84 -19.14 -15.94
CA ILE A 162 2.67 -20.51 -15.41
C ILE A 162 2.69 -21.51 -16.56
N ARG A 163 1.97 -21.25 -17.65
CA ARG A 163 1.93 -22.15 -18.82
C ARG A 163 3.30 -22.28 -19.50
N ALA A 164 4.06 -21.17 -19.60
CA ALA A 164 5.39 -21.21 -20.19
C ALA A 164 6.39 -22.01 -19.34
N VAL A 165 6.35 -21.87 -18.02
CA VAL A 165 7.24 -22.57 -17.08
C VAL A 165 6.81 -24.03 -16.88
N LEU A 166 5.51 -24.31 -16.85
CA LEU A 166 4.93 -25.64 -16.61
C LEU A 166 3.98 -26.04 -17.75
N PRO A 167 4.48 -26.47 -18.91
CA PRO A 167 3.66 -26.74 -20.09
C PRO A 167 2.65 -27.86 -19.91
N GLU A 168 2.89 -28.83 -19.00
CA GLU A 168 2.02 -29.98 -18.74
C GLU A 168 1.07 -29.77 -17.55
N ALA A 169 1.21 -28.70 -16.79
CA ALA A 169 0.37 -28.44 -15.62
C ALA A 169 -1.11 -28.25 -16.02
N LYS A 170 -2.00 -28.75 -15.19
CA LYS A 170 -3.45 -28.69 -15.41
C LYS A 170 -4.19 -28.02 -14.27
N LYS A 171 -3.67 -28.12 -13.04
CA LYS A 171 -4.34 -27.65 -11.83
C LYS A 171 -3.49 -26.61 -11.11
N ILE A 172 -4.06 -25.43 -10.92
CA ILE A 172 -3.47 -24.36 -10.14
C ILE A 172 -4.20 -24.28 -8.81
N GLY A 173 -3.46 -24.36 -7.71
CA GLY A 173 -3.96 -24.15 -6.36
C GLY A 173 -4.00 -22.69 -6.00
N ILE A 174 -5.06 -22.25 -5.36
CA ILE A 174 -5.18 -20.90 -4.78
C ILE A 174 -5.69 -21.01 -3.36
N LEU A 175 -4.88 -20.53 -2.39
CA LEU A 175 -5.31 -20.31 -1.01
C LEU A 175 -5.79 -18.88 -0.88
N TYR A 176 -6.89 -18.66 -0.17
CA TYR A 176 -7.42 -17.32 0.02
C TYR A 176 -8.22 -17.19 1.32
N THR A 177 -8.28 -15.98 1.84
CA THR A 177 -9.09 -15.61 3.01
C THR A 177 -10.49 -15.22 2.55
N THR A 178 -11.51 -15.96 3.02
CA THR A 178 -12.89 -15.81 2.56
C THR A 178 -13.53 -14.46 2.91
N SER A 179 -12.98 -13.76 3.89
CA SER A 179 -13.45 -12.42 4.31
C SER A 179 -12.73 -11.26 3.61
N GLU A 180 -11.70 -11.51 2.81
CA GLU A 180 -10.98 -10.48 2.05
C GLU A 180 -11.59 -10.28 0.67
N ALA A 181 -12.18 -9.11 0.41
CA ALA A 181 -12.85 -8.79 -0.84
C ALA A 181 -11.88 -8.83 -2.05
N ASN A 182 -10.63 -8.36 -1.88
CA ASN A 182 -9.56 -8.46 -2.87
C ASN A 182 -9.31 -9.91 -3.29
N SER A 183 -9.21 -10.81 -2.32
CA SER A 183 -8.91 -12.22 -2.58
C SER A 183 -10.05 -12.93 -3.31
N VAL A 184 -11.30 -12.67 -2.89
CA VAL A 184 -12.50 -13.22 -3.54
C VAL A 184 -12.61 -12.73 -4.99
N SER A 185 -12.45 -11.42 -5.24
CA SER A 185 -12.52 -10.86 -6.60
C SER A 185 -11.41 -11.37 -7.51
N THR A 186 -10.17 -11.43 -7.00
CA THR A 186 -9.03 -11.96 -7.78
C THR A 186 -9.21 -13.43 -8.11
N LEU A 187 -9.70 -14.25 -7.16
CA LEU A 187 -10.02 -15.66 -7.41
C LEU A 187 -11.05 -15.84 -8.53
N GLU A 188 -12.12 -15.04 -8.55
CA GLU A 188 -13.11 -15.08 -9.62
C GLU A 188 -12.49 -14.72 -10.98
N THR A 189 -11.53 -13.80 -11.02
CA THR A 189 -10.77 -13.49 -12.23
C THR A 189 -9.94 -14.68 -12.70
N TYR A 190 -9.25 -15.38 -11.79
CA TYR A 190 -8.55 -16.63 -12.11
C TYR A 190 -9.49 -17.70 -12.66
N LYS A 191 -10.63 -17.95 -12.02
CA LYS A 191 -11.63 -18.94 -12.48
C LYS A 191 -12.15 -18.63 -13.88
N LYS A 192 -12.34 -17.35 -14.19
CA LYS A 192 -12.81 -16.88 -15.50
C LYS A 192 -11.76 -17.09 -16.61
N LEU A 193 -10.49 -16.79 -16.31
CA LEU A 193 -9.43 -16.79 -17.33
C LEU A 193 -8.70 -18.13 -17.46
N ALA A 194 -8.49 -18.86 -16.37
CA ALA A 194 -7.69 -20.08 -16.34
C ALA A 194 -8.08 -21.15 -17.41
N PRO A 195 -9.38 -21.39 -17.71
CA PRO A 195 -9.77 -22.36 -18.73
C PRO A 195 -9.25 -22.02 -20.14
N GLN A 196 -9.06 -20.73 -20.45
CA GLN A 196 -8.52 -20.27 -21.75
C GLN A 196 -7.05 -20.68 -21.93
N TYR A 197 -6.35 -20.90 -20.81
CA TYR A 197 -4.96 -21.37 -20.76
C TYR A 197 -4.85 -22.87 -20.42
N GLY A 198 -5.97 -23.59 -20.42
CA GLY A 198 -6.02 -25.04 -20.15
C GLY A 198 -5.80 -25.40 -18.69
N PHE A 199 -6.13 -24.50 -17.75
CA PHE A 199 -6.03 -24.73 -16.32
C PHE A 199 -7.41 -24.89 -15.65
N GLU A 200 -7.43 -25.71 -14.61
CA GLU A 200 -8.48 -25.81 -13.59
C GLU A 200 -7.96 -25.13 -12.31
N ILE A 201 -8.79 -24.29 -11.71
CA ILE A 201 -8.47 -23.70 -10.41
C ILE A 201 -9.01 -24.60 -9.30
N VAL A 202 -8.13 -25.00 -8.39
CA VAL A 202 -8.45 -25.69 -7.14
C VAL A 202 -8.32 -24.68 -6.00
N GLU A 203 -9.45 -24.29 -5.42
CA GLU A 203 -9.47 -23.28 -4.37
C GLU A 203 -9.48 -23.89 -2.97
N SER A 204 -8.89 -23.19 -2.01
CA SER A 204 -8.93 -23.50 -0.58
C SER A 204 -9.14 -22.23 0.23
N GLY A 205 -10.40 -21.98 0.63
CA GLY A 205 -10.76 -20.84 1.47
C GLY A 205 -10.46 -21.11 2.94
N VAL A 206 -9.90 -20.08 3.61
CA VAL A 206 -9.68 -20.07 5.07
C VAL A 206 -10.43 -18.92 5.71
N GLY A 207 -10.86 -19.11 6.95
CA GLY A 207 -11.52 -18.08 7.75
C GLY A 207 -10.53 -17.23 8.55
N GLN A 208 -9.35 -17.78 8.85
CA GLN A 208 -8.33 -17.14 9.66
C GLN A 208 -6.93 -17.70 9.37
N LYS A 209 -5.90 -16.91 9.65
CA LYS A 209 -4.48 -17.23 9.39
C LYS A 209 -4.03 -18.58 9.96
N SER A 210 -4.53 -18.96 11.14
CA SER A 210 -4.17 -20.23 11.79
C SER A 210 -4.60 -21.50 11.03
N GLU A 211 -5.49 -21.37 10.03
CA GLU A 211 -5.96 -22.50 9.21
C GLU A 211 -5.06 -22.73 7.98
N ILE A 212 -4.20 -21.76 7.61
CA ILE A 212 -3.34 -21.80 6.42
C ILE A 212 -2.44 -23.04 6.39
N PRO A 213 -1.77 -23.47 7.48
CA PRO A 213 -0.92 -24.65 7.43
C PRO A 213 -1.67 -25.93 7.03
N GLN A 214 -2.89 -26.12 7.52
CA GLN A 214 -3.72 -27.26 7.17
C GLN A 214 -4.27 -27.15 5.74
N ALA A 215 -4.72 -25.96 5.35
CA ALA A 215 -5.20 -25.70 4.00
C ALA A 215 -4.11 -25.92 2.95
N ALA A 216 -2.86 -25.54 3.26
CA ALA A 216 -1.70 -25.81 2.41
C ALA A 216 -1.46 -27.31 2.21
N ASP A 217 -1.47 -28.12 3.27
CA ASP A 217 -1.32 -29.58 3.15
C ASP A 217 -2.40 -30.20 2.24
N ILE A 218 -3.63 -29.73 2.38
CA ILE A 218 -4.76 -30.24 1.59
C ILE A 218 -4.64 -29.86 0.11
N ILE A 219 -4.30 -28.60 -0.19
CA ILE A 219 -4.28 -28.11 -1.57
C ILE A 219 -3.08 -28.67 -2.33
N LEU A 220 -1.90 -28.72 -1.70
CA LEU A 220 -0.67 -29.23 -2.31
C LEU A 220 -0.77 -30.68 -2.76
N SER A 221 -1.64 -31.49 -2.16
CA SER A 221 -1.90 -32.87 -2.59
C SER A 221 -2.75 -33.00 -3.86
N LYS A 222 -3.28 -31.91 -4.41
CA LYS A 222 -4.32 -31.91 -5.47
C LYS A 222 -3.93 -31.14 -6.71
N VAL A 223 -2.79 -30.41 -6.69
CA VAL A 223 -2.43 -29.42 -7.72
C VAL A 223 -1.04 -29.63 -8.28
N ASP A 224 -0.80 -29.07 -9.46
CA ASP A 224 0.50 -29.13 -10.13
C ASP A 224 1.39 -27.93 -9.74
N CYS A 225 0.78 -26.81 -9.34
CA CYS A 225 1.44 -25.64 -8.81
C CYS A 225 0.47 -24.82 -7.96
N VAL A 226 0.99 -23.84 -7.22
CA VAL A 226 0.20 -22.83 -6.50
C VAL A 226 0.46 -21.46 -7.11
N SER A 227 -0.59 -20.67 -7.32
CA SER A 227 -0.49 -19.23 -7.56
C SER A 227 -0.86 -18.49 -6.29
N ASN A 228 0.13 -17.84 -5.67
CA ASN A 228 -0.05 -17.10 -4.44
C ASN A 228 -0.44 -15.66 -4.78
N MET A 229 -1.73 -15.33 -4.58
CA MET A 229 -2.25 -13.99 -4.82
C MET A 229 -1.82 -13.00 -3.73
N THR A 230 -2.33 -11.78 -3.81
CA THR A 230 -2.15 -10.73 -2.81
C THR A 230 -3.15 -10.83 -1.64
N ASP A 231 -3.36 -12.06 -1.15
CA ASP A 231 -4.11 -12.32 0.08
C ASP A 231 -3.23 -12.00 1.29
N ASN A 232 -3.65 -11.07 2.12
CA ASN A 232 -2.80 -10.54 3.20
C ASN A 232 -2.39 -11.63 4.22
N ALA A 233 -3.32 -12.48 4.64
CA ALA A 233 -3.03 -13.54 5.60
C ALA A 233 -2.16 -14.66 5.00
N VAL A 234 -2.37 -15.01 3.73
CA VAL A 234 -1.57 -16.03 3.04
C VAL A 234 -0.16 -15.51 2.78
N VAL A 235 0.00 -14.27 2.30
CA VAL A 235 1.32 -13.63 2.12
C VAL A 235 2.07 -13.52 3.44
N ALA A 236 1.43 -13.10 4.51
CA ALA A 236 2.03 -13.08 5.86
C ALA A 236 2.38 -14.47 6.41
N SER A 237 1.92 -15.54 5.75
CA SER A 237 2.23 -16.95 6.08
C SER A 237 3.02 -17.64 4.98
N LEU A 238 3.57 -16.89 4.02
CA LEU A 238 4.22 -17.43 2.82
C LEU A 238 5.33 -18.43 3.14
N SER A 239 6.12 -18.19 4.18
CA SER A 239 7.19 -19.11 4.60
C SER A 239 6.67 -20.51 4.94
N VAL A 240 5.50 -20.61 5.59
CA VAL A 240 4.86 -21.88 5.92
C VAL A 240 4.34 -22.58 4.67
N LEU A 241 3.75 -21.84 3.74
CA LEU A 241 3.32 -22.39 2.44
C LEU A 241 4.50 -22.91 1.65
N LEU A 242 5.59 -22.13 1.55
CA LEU A 242 6.80 -22.51 0.81
C LEU A 242 7.51 -23.72 1.41
N GLU A 243 7.63 -23.82 2.74
CA GLU A 243 8.20 -25.00 3.41
C GLU A 243 7.47 -26.28 2.98
N LYS A 244 6.14 -26.28 3.03
CA LYS A 244 5.30 -27.41 2.67
C LYS A 244 5.33 -27.69 1.15
N ALA A 245 5.29 -26.67 0.33
CA ALA A 245 5.34 -26.78 -1.12
C ALA A 245 6.67 -27.35 -1.60
N ASN A 246 7.81 -26.91 -1.02
CA ASN A 246 9.12 -27.43 -1.31
C ASN A 246 9.25 -28.90 -0.90
N ALA A 247 8.73 -29.30 0.27
CA ALA A 247 8.69 -30.69 0.70
C ALA A 247 7.87 -31.58 -0.25
N ALA A 248 6.78 -31.05 -0.81
CA ALA A 248 5.93 -31.71 -1.80
C ALA A 248 6.46 -31.58 -3.24
N LYS A 249 7.51 -30.80 -3.49
CA LYS A 249 8.05 -30.45 -4.81
C LYS A 249 7.00 -29.79 -5.72
N ILE A 250 6.11 -28.99 -5.14
CA ILE A 250 5.11 -28.21 -5.86
C ILE A 250 5.60 -26.77 -5.99
N PRO A 251 5.80 -26.22 -7.19
CA PRO A 251 6.22 -24.85 -7.37
C PRO A 251 5.13 -23.87 -6.95
N VAL A 252 5.56 -22.76 -6.30
CA VAL A 252 4.70 -21.65 -5.95
C VAL A 252 5.08 -20.44 -6.80
N PHE A 253 4.13 -19.91 -7.55
CA PHE A 253 4.25 -18.66 -8.28
C PHE A 253 3.77 -17.53 -7.37
N GLY A 254 4.54 -16.45 -7.26
CA GLY A 254 4.17 -15.25 -6.53
C GLY A 254 3.36 -14.28 -7.38
N SER A 255 2.93 -13.18 -6.79
CA SER A 255 2.22 -12.08 -7.45
C SER A 255 3.03 -10.77 -7.49
N GLU A 256 4.27 -10.83 -6.99
CA GLU A 256 5.15 -9.68 -6.82
C GLU A 256 6.59 -10.13 -6.57
N GLU A 257 7.54 -9.20 -6.71
CA GLU A 257 8.98 -9.45 -6.56
C GLU A 257 9.34 -9.99 -5.17
N GLU A 258 8.76 -9.42 -4.11
CA GLU A 258 9.06 -9.80 -2.73
C GLU A 258 8.71 -11.26 -2.44
N GLN A 259 7.66 -11.78 -3.04
CA GLN A 259 7.32 -13.21 -2.92
C GLN A 259 8.34 -14.09 -3.63
N VAL A 260 8.86 -13.64 -4.78
CA VAL A 260 9.92 -14.37 -5.52
C VAL A 260 11.23 -14.34 -4.75
N THR A 261 11.61 -13.19 -4.20
CA THR A 261 12.78 -13.06 -3.31
C THR A 261 12.68 -13.98 -2.10
N ASN A 262 11.47 -14.20 -1.57
CA ASN A 262 11.20 -15.07 -0.43
C ASN A 262 11.06 -16.56 -0.80
N GLY A 263 11.16 -16.95 -2.08
CA GLY A 263 11.23 -18.35 -2.50
C GLY A 263 10.13 -18.83 -3.43
N CYS A 264 9.28 -17.95 -3.97
CA CYS A 264 8.45 -18.30 -5.13
C CYS A 264 9.31 -18.44 -6.38
N ILE A 265 8.88 -19.30 -7.32
CA ILE A 265 9.67 -19.62 -8.52
C ILE A 265 9.70 -18.47 -9.53
N ALA A 266 8.60 -17.75 -9.67
CA ALA A 266 8.46 -16.61 -10.58
C ALA A 266 7.18 -15.81 -10.26
N SER A 267 7.10 -14.58 -10.76
CA SER A 267 5.89 -13.77 -10.75
C SER A 267 5.79 -12.90 -11.99
N ALA A 268 4.56 -12.73 -12.52
CA ALA A 268 4.18 -11.60 -13.34
C ALA A 268 3.34 -10.69 -12.45
N GLY A 269 3.95 -9.73 -11.79
CA GLY A 269 3.39 -8.98 -10.67
C GLY A 269 3.53 -7.48 -10.82
N LEU A 270 3.39 -6.77 -9.71
CA LEU A 270 3.45 -5.32 -9.64
C LEU A 270 4.61 -4.86 -8.76
N ASP A 271 5.11 -3.65 -9.03
CA ASP A 271 6.09 -2.97 -8.19
C ASP A 271 5.37 -2.19 -7.08
N TYR A 272 5.36 -2.76 -5.88
CA TYR A 272 4.66 -2.19 -4.72
C TYR A 272 5.29 -0.89 -4.19
N PHE A 273 6.58 -0.70 -4.42
CA PHE A 273 7.22 0.55 -4.05
C PHE A 273 6.78 1.71 -4.97
N ASN A 274 6.76 1.48 -6.28
CA ASN A 274 6.26 2.46 -7.24
C ASN A 274 4.75 2.71 -7.10
N LEU A 275 3.97 1.69 -6.77
CA LEU A 275 2.55 1.83 -6.43
C LEU A 275 2.37 2.76 -5.22
N GLY A 276 3.20 2.59 -4.20
CA GLY A 276 3.24 3.49 -3.05
C GLY A 276 3.60 4.93 -3.44
N ILE A 277 4.59 5.14 -4.30
CA ILE A 277 4.97 6.50 -4.78
C ILE A 277 3.78 7.19 -5.45
N GLN A 278 3.04 6.48 -6.30
CA GLN A 278 1.84 7.06 -6.95
C GLN A 278 0.77 7.43 -5.92
N ALA A 279 0.51 6.57 -4.94
CA ALA A 279 -0.43 6.88 -3.86
C ALA A 279 0.01 8.10 -3.03
N GLY A 280 1.31 8.24 -2.76
CA GLY A 280 1.88 9.41 -2.07
C GLY A 280 1.73 10.70 -2.85
N LYS A 281 1.94 10.67 -4.17
CA LYS A 281 1.70 11.81 -5.07
C LYS A 281 0.23 12.18 -5.13
N MET A 282 -0.66 11.19 -5.17
CA MET A 282 -2.10 11.43 -5.10
C MET A 282 -2.51 12.06 -3.75
N ALA A 283 -1.95 11.59 -2.64
CA ALA A 283 -2.16 12.18 -1.32
C ALA A 283 -1.70 13.64 -1.27
N ALA A 284 -0.56 13.96 -1.89
CA ALA A 284 -0.04 15.33 -1.96
C ALA A 284 -1.00 16.29 -2.71
N ARG A 285 -1.63 15.83 -3.81
CA ARG A 285 -2.66 16.60 -4.53
C ARG A 285 -3.82 16.95 -3.61
N VAL A 286 -4.29 15.98 -2.82
CA VAL A 286 -5.39 16.19 -1.86
C VAL A 286 -4.98 17.13 -0.74
N LEU A 287 -3.78 16.99 -0.16
CA LEU A 287 -3.25 17.92 0.85
C LEU A 287 -3.07 19.34 0.27
N GLY A 288 -2.79 19.45 -1.03
CA GLY A 288 -2.71 20.69 -1.79
C GLY A 288 -4.07 21.33 -2.10
N GLY A 289 -5.20 20.66 -1.75
CA GLY A 289 -6.54 21.19 -1.86
C GLY A 289 -7.37 20.66 -3.04
N GLU A 290 -6.87 19.69 -3.82
CA GLU A 290 -7.68 18.99 -4.82
C GLU A 290 -8.73 18.13 -4.13
N LYS A 291 -9.95 18.13 -4.64
CA LYS A 291 -11.03 17.35 -4.03
C LYS A 291 -10.89 15.89 -4.39
N VAL A 292 -11.01 15.03 -3.40
CA VAL A 292 -10.96 13.58 -3.57
C VAL A 292 -12.01 13.09 -4.57
N SER A 293 -13.20 13.68 -4.56
CA SER A 293 -14.28 13.36 -5.50
C SER A 293 -13.96 13.67 -6.98
N ASP A 294 -12.94 14.48 -7.23
CA ASP A 294 -12.53 14.85 -8.58
C ASP A 294 -11.38 13.96 -9.11
N ILE A 295 -10.90 13.04 -8.28
CA ILE A 295 -9.77 12.14 -8.56
C ILE A 295 -10.29 10.69 -8.64
N PRO A 296 -10.57 10.13 -9.83
CA PRO A 296 -10.79 8.70 -10.00
C PRO A 296 -9.57 7.92 -9.51
N TYR A 297 -9.77 6.71 -9.02
CA TYR A 297 -8.64 5.88 -8.65
C TYR A 297 -7.81 5.50 -9.89
N GLU A 298 -6.53 5.26 -9.68
CA GLU A 298 -5.60 4.82 -10.70
C GLU A 298 -5.22 3.36 -10.49
N THR A 299 -4.85 2.68 -11.57
CA THR A 299 -4.35 1.31 -11.54
C THR A 299 -2.93 1.29 -12.10
N LEU A 300 -2.00 0.63 -11.41
CA LEU A 300 -0.66 0.38 -11.95
C LEU A 300 -0.77 -0.59 -13.12
N LYS A 301 -0.34 -0.16 -14.32
CA LYS A 301 -0.55 -0.92 -15.55
C LYS A 301 0.63 -1.80 -15.96
N GLU A 302 1.83 -1.49 -15.46
CA GLU A 302 3.04 -2.19 -15.85
C GLU A 302 3.22 -3.42 -14.95
N SER A 303 3.23 -4.62 -15.56
CA SER A 303 3.59 -5.84 -14.87
C SER A 303 5.12 -5.99 -14.89
N LYS A 304 5.67 -6.47 -13.77
CA LYS A 304 7.08 -6.79 -13.60
C LYS A 304 7.26 -8.31 -13.60
N LEU A 305 8.11 -8.80 -14.50
CA LEU A 305 8.45 -10.21 -14.56
C LEU A 305 9.68 -10.49 -13.69
N THR A 306 9.50 -11.28 -12.64
CA THR A 306 10.59 -11.69 -11.75
C THR A 306 10.70 -13.21 -11.73
N VAL A 307 11.92 -13.75 -11.76
CA VAL A 307 12.17 -15.20 -11.71
C VAL A 307 13.22 -15.54 -10.66
N ASN A 308 13.14 -16.75 -10.09
CA ASN A 308 14.13 -17.30 -9.17
C ASN A 308 14.71 -18.59 -9.74
N SER A 309 15.92 -18.49 -10.32
CA SER A 309 16.61 -19.61 -10.96
C SER A 309 17.10 -20.63 -9.94
N GLY A 310 17.44 -20.22 -8.71
CA GLY A 310 17.81 -21.10 -7.62
C GLY A 310 16.68 -22.01 -7.17
N VAL A 311 15.48 -21.45 -6.97
CA VAL A 311 14.28 -22.20 -6.64
C VAL A 311 13.88 -23.14 -7.77
N ALA A 312 13.94 -22.68 -9.02
CA ALA A 312 13.68 -23.53 -10.18
C ALA A 312 14.62 -24.76 -10.21
N ALA A 313 15.92 -24.54 -10.01
CA ALA A 313 16.92 -25.62 -9.96
C ALA A 313 16.65 -26.61 -8.81
N GLN A 314 16.29 -26.11 -7.61
CA GLN A 314 15.95 -26.98 -6.46
C GLN A 314 14.73 -27.87 -6.74
N LEU A 315 13.76 -27.36 -7.48
CA LEU A 315 12.56 -28.11 -7.87
C LEU A 315 12.77 -28.99 -9.10
N GLY A 316 13.92 -28.88 -9.78
CA GLY A 316 14.22 -29.60 -11.03
C GLY A 316 13.43 -29.04 -12.22
N ILE A 317 13.04 -27.77 -12.18
CA ILE A 317 12.31 -27.08 -13.23
C ILE A 317 13.30 -26.27 -14.06
N THR A 318 13.22 -26.39 -15.39
CA THR A 318 14.00 -25.56 -16.31
C THR A 318 13.18 -24.35 -16.73
N LEU A 319 13.61 -23.15 -16.35
CA LEU A 319 12.99 -21.92 -16.83
C LEU A 319 13.30 -21.73 -18.32
N PRO A 320 12.28 -21.44 -19.17
CA PRO A 320 12.52 -21.14 -20.58
C PRO A 320 13.43 -19.92 -20.75
N GLU A 321 14.37 -19.99 -21.71
CA GLU A 321 15.31 -18.89 -22.00
C GLU A 321 14.56 -17.59 -22.35
N GLU A 322 13.42 -17.69 -23.03
CA GLU A 322 12.58 -16.56 -23.36
C GLU A 322 12.03 -15.85 -22.12
N ILE A 323 11.71 -16.60 -21.05
CA ILE A 323 11.22 -16.03 -19.79
C ILE A 323 12.37 -15.36 -19.04
N VAL A 324 13.52 -16.05 -18.92
CA VAL A 324 14.70 -15.49 -18.20
C VAL A 324 15.24 -14.25 -18.88
N SER A 325 15.30 -14.23 -20.23
CA SER A 325 15.82 -13.07 -20.99
C SER A 325 14.90 -11.84 -20.97
N LYS A 326 13.61 -12.02 -20.67
CA LYS A 326 12.63 -10.95 -20.53
C LYS A 326 12.38 -10.53 -19.09
N ALA A 327 12.94 -11.26 -18.13
CA ALA A 327 12.74 -10.93 -16.73
C ALA A 327 13.37 -9.58 -16.38
N ASP A 328 12.63 -8.76 -15.65
CA ASP A 328 13.10 -7.50 -15.10
C ASP A 328 14.10 -7.77 -13.96
N ASP A 329 13.89 -8.85 -13.19
CA ASP A 329 14.79 -9.32 -12.15
C ASP A 329 14.95 -10.84 -12.16
N VAL A 330 16.19 -11.30 -11.93
CA VAL A 330 16.56 -12.71 -11.82
C VAL A 330 17.26 -12.95 -10.50
N HIS A 331 16.61 -13.72 -9.61
CA HIS A 331 17.19 -14.19 -8.35
C HIS A 331 17.87 -15.55 -8.53
N GLU A 332 18.94 -15.81 -7.73
CA GLU A 332 19.71 -17.07 -7.73
C GLU A 332 19.58 -17.83 -6.38
#